data_fc17db5cc15d7b80706d1d2ad9be5931
#
_entry.id   fc17db5cc15d7b80706d1d2ad9be5931
#
_cell.length_a   1.000
_cell.length_b   1.000
_cell.length_c   1.000
_cell.angle_alpha   90.00
_cell.angle_beta   90.00
_cell.angle_gamma   90.00
#
_symmetry.space_group_name_H-M   'P 1'
#
loop_
_entity.id
_entity.type
_entity.pdbx_description
1 polymer ?
#
loop_
_entity_poly.entity_id
_entity_poly.type
_entity_poly.pdbx_seq_one_letter_code
_entity_poly.pdbx_strand_id
1 'polypeptide(L)'
;MRAAIRQYSGNIPVTVVSVNAVSECAVCRRSGGGGLAESVPLRIVQGELHNGCFMEKIPFIGLYDLVMKLDALLDHLAFPQRDTALRSFGRDGIRRYCRMKEDLLPRLEQPWNERVMQDGWGRCATFSVHVCTRQNSSWQGSVRWLEAKEERKFRSVLELSYLLESALDLEPKDETSV
;
A
#
# COMPACT_ATOMS: atom_id res chain seq x y z
N MET A 1 14.77 20.88 8.19
CA MET A 1 13.52 20.21 7.80
C MET A 1 13.26 18.83 8.45
N ARG A 2 14.25 18.15 9.05
CA ARG A 2 14.07 16.86 9.75
C ARG A 2 13.51 16.94 11.18
N ALA A 3 13.15 18.10 11.70
CA ALA A 3 12.78 18.27 13.11
C ALA A 3 11.29 18.08 13.43
N ALA A 4 10.39 18.19 12.45
CA ALA A 4 8.94 18.10 12.68
C ALA A 4 8.44 16.67 12.91
N ILE A 5 9.19 15.66 12.44
CA ILE A 5 8.79 14.25 12.50
C ILE A 5 9.08 13.61 13.88
N ARG A 6 9.87 14.27 14.74
CA ARG A 6 10.23 13.75 16.07
C ARG A 6 9.16 13.84 17.16
N GLN A 7 8.00 14.42 16.88
CA GLN A 7 6.94 14.59 17.89
C GLN A 7 5.86 13.50 17.89
N TYR A 8 6.02 12.44 17.10
CA TYR A 8 5.09 11.29 17.16
C TYR A 8 5.46 10.35 18.31
N SER A 9 5.32 10.84 19.54
CA SER A 9 5.34 9.97 20.71
C SER A 9 3.97 9.31 20.87
N GLY A 10 3.81 8.10 20.39
CA GLY A 10 2.72 7.22 20.80
C GLY A 10 1.80 6.66 19.72
N ASN A 11 1.57 7.32 18.60
CA ASN A 11 0.72 6.78 17.54
C ASN A 11 1.56 6.38 16.33
N ILE A 12 1.60 5.10 16.06
CA ILE A 12 2.21 4.54 14.85
C ILE A 12 1.42 5.07 13.65
N PRO A 13 2.08 5.67 12.63
CA PRO A 13 1.36 6.26 11.52
C PRO A 13 0.57 5.20 10.75
N VAL A 14 -0.74 5.34 10.77
CA VAL A 14 -1.66 4.55 9.98
C VAL A 14 -1.78 5.17 8.60
N THR A 15 -1.86 4.35 7.56
CA THR A 15 -2.16 4.79 6.20
C THR A 15 -3.48 4.19 5.75
N VAL A 16 -4.38 5.02 5.24
CA VAL A 16 -5.62 4.55 4.63
C VAL A 16 -5.39 4.29 3.15
N VAL A 17 -5.78 3.12 2.70
CA VAL A 17 -5.75 2.67 1.31
C VAL A 17 -7.17 2.58 0.81
N SER A 18 -7.56 3.47 -0.09
CA SER A 18 -8.86 3.47 -0.74
C SER A 18 -8.75 2.77 -2.09
N VAL A 19 -9.52 1.72 -2.31
CA VAL A 19 -9.61 1.05 -3.61
C VAL A 19 -10.84 1.56 -4.34
N ASN A 20 -10.62 2.20 -5.48
CA ASN A 20 -11.65 2.86 -6.27
C ASN A 20 -12.10 2.06 -7.50
N ALA A 21 -11.23 1.22 -8.03
CA ALA A 21 -11.55 0.38 -9.18
C ALA A 21 -10.71 -0.91 -9.16
N VAL A 22 -11.32 -1.98 -9.63
CA VAL A 22 -10.65 -3.25 -9.95
C VAL A 22 -10.99 -3.56 -11.40
N SER A 23 -9.97 -3.67 -12.24
CA SER A 23 -10.13 -4.03 -13.65
C SER A 23 -9.42 -5.35 -13.94
N GLU A 24 -9.97 -6.12 -14.86
CA GLU A 24 -9.33 -7.34 -15.34
C GLU A 24 -8.77 -7.10 -16.74
N CYS A 25 -7.50 -7.46 -16.92
CA CYS A 25 -6.84 -7.44 -18.22
C CYS A 25 -6.48 -8.87 -18.61
N ALA A 26 -6.89 -9.28 -19.79
CA ALA A 26 -6.48 -10.57 -20.35
C ALA A 26 -5.04 -10.49 -20.84
N VAL A 27 -4.11 -11.15 -20.16
CA VAL A 27 -2.73 -11.30 -20.62
C VAL A 27 -2.65 -12.55 -21.48
N CYS A 28 -2.48 -12.36 -22.80
CA CYS A 28 -2.22 -13.47 -23.70
C CYS A 28 -0.81 -14.01 -23.47
N ARG A 29 -0.68 -15.21 -22.93
CA ARG A 29 0.58 -15.98 -22.99
C ARG A 29 0.72 -16.59 -24.37
N ARG A 30 1.76 -16.24 -25.10
CA ARG A 30 2.16 -17.01 -26.28
C ARG A 30 2.69 -18.36 -25.80
N SER A 31 1.93 -19.43 -25.99
CA SER A 31 2.45 -20.79 -25.89
C SER A 31 3.35 -21.04 -27.11
N GLY A 32 4.58 -21.45 -26.91
CA GLY A 32 5.55 -21.76 -27.96
C GLY A 32 5.24 -23.06 -28.70
N GLY A 33 4.00 -23.31 -29.09
CA GLY A 33 3.56 -24.47 -29.87
C GLY A 33 2.06 -24.39 -30.05
N GLY A 34 1.60 -24.17 -31.23
CA GLY A 34 0.26 -24.16 -31.86
C GLY A 34 -1.03 -24.43 -31.07
N GLY A 35 -1.05 -24.21 -29.77
CA GLY A 35 -2.22 -24.29 -28.91
C GLY A 35 -2.86 -22.93 -28.69
N LEU A 36 -4.18 -22.91 -28.41
CA LEU A 36 -4.95 -21.73 -28.04
C LEU A 36 -4.25 -21.02 -26.89
N ALA A 37 -3.99 -19.70 -27.06
CA ALA A 37 -3.39 -18.87 -26.03
C ALA A 37 -4.35 -18.81 -24.83
N GLU A 38 -3.96 -19.42 -23.71
CA GLU A 38 -4.70 -19.36 -22.47
C GLU A 38 -4.55 -17.93 -21.90
N SER A 39 -5.64 -17.18 -21.85
CA SER A 39 -5.67 -15.86 -21.26
C SER A 39 -5.75 -16.00 -19.74
N VAL A 40 -4.73 -15.57 -19.03
CA VAL A 40 -4.77 -15.45 -17.57
C VAL A 40 -5.30 -14.06 -17.23
N PRO A 41 -6.42 -13.95 -16.51
CA PRO A 41 -6.91 -12.64 -16.08
C PRO A 41 -5.91 -12.03 -15.08
N LEU A 42 -5.40 -10.84 -15.38
CA LEU A 42 -4.60 -10.04 -14.47
C LEU A 42 -5.50 -8.96 -13.86
N ARG A 43 -5.66 -8.98 -12.56
CA ARG A 43 -6.40 -7.93 -11.84
C ARG A 43 -5.49 -6.72 -11.60
N ILE A 44 -5.99 -5.56 -11.95
CA ILE A 44 -5.33 -4.29 -11.70
C ILE A 44 -6.20 -3.51 -10.71
N VAL A 45 -5.68 -3.37 -9.51
CA VAL A 45 -6.30 -2.59 -8.43
C VAL A 45 -5.86 -1.13 -8.57
N GLN A 46 -6.80 -0.20 -8.52
CA GLN A 46 -6.52 1.23 -8.60
C GLN A 46 -7.15 1.95 -7.41
N GLY A 47 -6.42 2.95 -6.89
CA GLY A 47 -6.91 3.68 -5.73
C GLY A 47 -5.99 4.81 -5.29
N GLU A 48 -6.13 5.19 -4.04
CA GLU A 48 -5.40 6.30 -3.43
C GLU A 48 -4.93 5.92 -2.03
N LEU A 49 -3.74 6.40 -1.66
CA LEU A 49 -3.23 6.39 -0.31
C LEU A 49 -3.53 7.72 0.37
N HIS A 50 -3.99 7.64 1.60
CA HIS A 50 -4.22 8.80 2.46
C HIS A 50 -3.33 8.68 3.69
N ASN A 51 -2.51 9.70 3.92
CA ASN A 51 -1.68 9.77 5.11
C ASN A 51 -1.69 11.18 5.67
N GLY A 52 -1.81 11.30 6.99
CA GLY A 52 -1.95 12.58 7.66
C GLY A 52 -0.77 13.55 7.51
N CYS A 53 0.38 13.10 6.98
CA CYS A 53 1.54 13.95 6.70
C CYS A 53 1.48 14.67 5.35
N PHE A 54 0.55 14.32 4.48
CA PHE A 54 0.40 14.92 3.16
C PHE A 54 -0.97 15.55 2.98
N MET A 55 -1.00 16.70 2.31
CA MET A 55 -2.25 17.36 1.94
C MET A 55 -2.94 16.67 0.76
N GLU A 56 -2.15 16.05 -0.10
CA GLU A 56 -2.63 15.40 -1.31
C GLU A 56 -2.74 13.89 -1.12
N LYS A 57 -3.71 13.30 -1.80
CA LYS A 57 -3.85 11.87 -1.93
C LYS A 57 -2.79 11.34 -2.88
N ILE A 58 -2.26 10.15 -2.62
CA ILE A 58 -1.24 9.51 -3.43
C ILE A 58 -1.90 8.43 -4.29
N PRO A 59 -2.18 8.69 -5.56
CA PRO A 59 -2.83 7.70 -6.42
C PRO A 59 -1.90 6.50 -6.66
N PHE A 60 -2.47 5.30 -6.84
CA PHE A 60 -1.72 4.11 -7.21
C PHE A 60 -2.44 3.26 -8.27
N ILE A 61 -1.66 2.54 -9.06
CA ILE A 61 -2.14 1.60 -10.07
C ILE A 61 -1.40 0.27 -9.90
N GLY A 62 -2.13 -0.76 -9.47
CA GLY A 62 -1.59 -2.08 -9.18
C GLY A 62 -0.93 -2.19 -7.80
N LEU A 63 -0.89 -3.42 -7.28
CA LEU A 63 -0.33 -3.69 -5.96
C LEU A 63 1.16 -3.39 -5.85
N TYR A 64 1.91 -3.53 -6.94
CA TYR A 64 3.34 -3.19 -6.94
C TYR A 64 3.55 -1.70 -6.67
N ASP A 65 2.82 -0.83 -7.37
CA ASP A 65 2.89 0.62 -7.18
C ASP A 65 2.42 1.03 -5.78
N LEU A 66 1.34 0.40 -5.27
CA LEU A 66 0.89 0.55 -3.89
C LEU A 66 2.00 0.24 -2.89
N VAL A 67 2.65 -0.92 -3.02
CA VAL A 67 3.74 -1.34 -2.12
C VAL A 67 4.93 -0.39 -2.21
N MET A 68 5.32 0.06 -3.41
CA MET A 68 6.42 1.01 -3.59
C MET A 68 6.14 2.36 -2.93
N LYS A 69 4.91 2.86 -3.04
CA LYS A 69 4.49 4.13 -2.42
C LYS A 69 4.39 4.02 -0.90
N LEU A 70 3.85 2.90 -0.39
CA LEU A 70 3.88 2.61 1.05
C LEU A 70 5.32 2.54 1.59
N ASP A 71 6.23 1.87 0.87
CA ASP A 71 7.63 1.78 1.27
C ASP A 71 8.33 3.15 1.25
N ALA A 72 8.04 3.98 0.25
CA ALA A 72 8.53 5.36 0.20
C ALA A 72 8.01 6.18 1.38
N LEU A 73 6.73 6.03 1.70
CA LEU A 73 6.09 6.71 2.83
C LEU A 73 6.72 6.30 4.17
N LEU A 74 6.94 5.01 4.41
CA LEU A 74 7.58 4.53 5.63
C LEU A 74 9.03 5.02 5.78
N ASP A 75 9.78 5.12 4.67
CA ASP A 75 11.12 5.69 4.68
C ASP A 75 11.09 7.21 4.94
N HIS A 76 10.12 7.92 4.35
CA HIS A 76 9.93 9.36 4.58
C HIS A 76 9.58 9.66 6.05
N LEU A 77 8.68 8.88 6.64
CA LEU A 77 8.30 8.97 8.04
C LEU A 77 9.43 8.53 8.99
N ALA A 78 10.46 7.86 8.46
CA ALA A 78 11.53 7.22 9.23
C ALA A 78 11.00 6.25 10.32
N PHE A 79 9.82 5.69 10.10
CA PHE A 79 9.16 4.77 11.04
C PHE A 79 8.16 3.83 10.33
N PRO A 80 8.16 2.51 10.63
CA PRO A 80 9.23 1.80 11.35
C PRO A 80 10.51 1.75 10.51
N GLN A 81 11.65 1.79 11.18
CA GLN A 81 12.94 1.71 10.50
C GLN A 81 13.21 0.29 10.00
N ARG A 82 13.98 0.18 8.90
CA ARG A 82 14.47 -1.11 8.40
C ARG A 82 15.56 -1.64 9.32
N ASP A 83 15.55 -2.94 9.56
CA ASP A 83 16.62 -3.65 10.27
C ASP A 83 17.78 -4.06 9.36
N THR A 84 17.54 -4.10 8.05
CA THR A 84 18.50 -4.59 7.06
C THR A 84 18.76 -3.57 5.96
N ALA A 85 20.00 -3.56 5.46
CA ALA A 85 20.38 -2.76 4.32
C ALA A 85 19.79 -3.33 3.01
N LEU A 86 19.40 -2.44 2.12
CA LEU A 86 18.96 -2.82 0.78
C LEU A 86 20.12 -3.42 -0.02
N ARG A 87 19.82 -4.44 -0.82
CA ARG A 87 20.75 -5.05 -1.76
C ARG A 87 20.38 -4.66 -3.19
N SER A 88 21.38 -4.47 -4.04
CA SER A 88 21.16 -4.18 -5.46
C SER A 88 22.26 -4.82 -6.31
N PHE A 89 21.93 -5.04 -7.58
CA PHE A 89 22.92 -5.34 -8.60
C PHE A 89 23.57 -4.03 -9.05
N GLY A 90 24.90 -3.94 -8.94
CA GLY A 90 25.68 -2.75 -9.30
C GLY A 90 25.75 -1.67 -8.21
N ARG A 91 26.78 -0.82 -8.33
CA ARG A 91 27.14 0.18 -7.30
C ARG A 91 26.09 1.29 -7.12
N ASP A 92 25.39 1.68 -8.17
CA ASP A 92 24.44 2.81 -8.15
C ASP A 92 22.98 2.40 -7.99
N GLY A 93 22.69 1.09 -7.89
CA GLY A 93 21.33 0.58 -7.83
C GLY A 93 20.53 1.13 -6.64
N ILE A 94 21.13 1.14 -5.46
CA ILE A 94 20.48 1.66 -4.23
C ILE A 94 20.22 3.17 -4.35
N ARG A 95 21.19 3.94 -4.85
CA ARG A 95 21.05 5.40 -5.02
C ARG A 95 19.92 5.74 -6.00
N ARG A 96 19.81 4.98 -7.10
CA ARG A 96 18.75 5.14 -8.10
C ARG A 96 17.38 4.80 -7.50
N TYR A 97 17.30 3.72 -6.74
CA TYR A 97 16.09 3.31 -6.03
C TYR A 97 15.62 4.36 -5.02
N CYS A 98 16.53 4.91 -4.19
CA CYS A 98 16.19 5.97 -3.24
C CYS A 98 15.66 7.23 -3.93
N ARG A 99 16.28 7.67 -5.03
CA ARG A 99 15.80 8.81 -5.82
C ARG A 99 14.40 8.55 -6.40
N MET A 100 14.19 7.38 -7.00
CA MET A 100 12.88 7.01 -7.53
C MET A 100 11.80 7.08 -6.45
N LYS A 101 12.09 6.65 -5.22
CA LYS A 101 11.13 6.69 -4.10
C LYS A 101 10.77 8.11 -3.67
N GLU A 102 11.73 9.03 -3.68
CA GLU A 102 11.45 10.45 -3.39
C GLU A 102 10.46 11.05 -4.37
N ASP A 103 10.49 10.63 -5.65
CA ASP A 103 9.57 11.09 -6.69
C ASP A 103 8.17 10.45 -6.60
N LEU A 104 7.98 9.40 -5.78
CA LEU A 104 6.67 8.73 -5.62
C LEU A 104 5.73 9.45 -4.66
N LEU A 105 6.24 10.38 -3.85
CA LEU A 105 5.46 11.07 -2.82
C LEU A 105 5.13 12.51 -3.23
N PRO A 106 4.01 13.06 -2.75
CA PRO A 106 3.70 14.48 -2.90
C PRO A 106 4.78 15.36 -2.28
N ARG A 107 4.98 16.55 -2.84
CA ARG A 107 5.94 17.54 -2.32
C ARG A 107 5.39 18.36 -1.16
N LEU A 108 4.06 18.45 -1.04
CA LEU A 108 3.40 19.25 -0.02
C LEU A 108 3.18 18.43 1.24
N GLU A 109 4.04 18.67 2.22
CA GLU A 109 3.92 18.13 3.56
C GLU A 109 3.07 19.05 4.44
N GLN A 110 2.42 18.49 5.44
CA GLN A 110 1.69 19.20 6.47
C GLN A 110 1.98 18.60 7.85
N PRO A 111 1.73 19.34 8.96
CA PRO A 111 1.63 18.72 10.26
C PRO A 111 0.56 17.62 10.24
N TRP A 112 0.79 16.54 11.00
CA TRP A 112 -0.14 15.40 11.03
C TRP A 112 -1.60 15.85 11.23
N ASN A 113 -2.48 15.41 10.34
CA ASN A 113 -3.89 15.73 10.36
C ASN A 113 -4.73 14.45 10.20
N GLU A 114 -5.38 14.03 11.28
CA GLU A 114 -6.24 12.85 11.27
C GLU A 114 -7.49 12.98 10.39
N ARG A 115 -7.97 14.20 10.13
CA ARG A 115 -9.15 14.42 9.29
C ARG A 115 -8.94 13.96 7.85
N VAL A 116 -7.71 14.06 7.34
CA VAL A 116 -7.36 13.56 6.00
C VAL A 116 -7.61 12.05 5.88
N MET A 117 -7.56 11.34 6.99
CA MET A 117 -7.79 9.91 7.06
C MET A 117 -9.27 9.54 7.01
N GLN A 118 -10.17 10.45 7.38
CA GLN A 118 -11.61 10.19 7.48
C GLN A 118 -12.34 10.36 6.14
N ASP A 119 -11.78 11.16 5.22
CA ASP A 119 -12.39 11.49 3.93
C ASP A 119 -12.03 10.48 2.81
N GLY A 120 -11.37 9.41 3.16
CA GLY A 120 -10.72 8.48 2.23
C GLY A 120 -11.48 7.19 1.95
N TRP A 121 -12.81 7.18 1.83
CA TRP A 121 -13.56 5.98 1.47
C TRP A 121 -13.37 5.60 0.00
N GLY A 122 -12.95 4.36 -0.24
CA GLY A 122 -12.86 3.77 -1.58
C GLY A 122 -14.23 3.33 -2.09
N ARG A 123 -14.39 3.29 -3.41
CA ARG A 123 -15.63 2.79 -4.03
C ARG A 123 -15.80 1.28 -3.92
N CYS A 124 -14.69 0.54 -3.91
CA CYS A 124 -14.67 -0.92 -3.83
C CYS A 124 -14.36 -1.40 -2.43
N ALA A 125 -13.35 -0.83 -1.79
CA ALA A 125 -12.94 -1.18 -0.43
C ALA A 125 -12.04 -0.10 0.18
N THR A 126 -12.01 -0.03 1.51
CA THR A 126 -11.15 0.86 2.28
C THR A 126 -10.41 0.08 3.35
N PHE A 127 -9.09 0.22 3.36
CA PHE A 127 -8.23 -0.46 4.30
C PHE A 127 -7.43 0.54 5.15
N SER A 128 -7.35 0.29 6.44
CA SER A 128 -6.40 0.95 7.33
C SER A 128 -5.19 0.03 7.52
N VAL A 129 -4.05 0.43 6.98
CA VAL A 129 -2.80 -0.35 7.02
C VAL A 129 -1.89 0.22 8.10
N HIS A 130 -1.46 -0.65 9.01
CA HIS A 130 -0.59 -0.32 10.12
C HIS A 130 0.65 -1.20 10.08
N VAL A 131 1.78 -0.66 9.66
CA VAL A 131 3.07 -1.36 9.66
C VAL A 131 3.77 -1.13 11.00
N CYS A 132 3.89 -2.19 11.81
CA CYS A 132 4.49 -2.12 13.14
C CYS A 132 6.01 -2.25 13.10
N THR A 133 6.53 -3.14 12.26
CA THR A 133 7.96 -3.40 12.12
C THR A 133 8.34 -3.69 10.68
N ARG A 134 9.63 -3.49 10.36
CA ARG A 134 10.21 -3.81 9.04
C ARG A 134 11.43 -4.72 9.23
N GLN A 135 11.18 -5.91 9.79
CA GLN A 135 12.19 -6.92 10.09
C GLN A 135 12.29 -7.98 8.99
N ASN A 136 13.45 -8.61 8.92
CA ASN A 136 13.74 -9.69 7.94
C ASN A 136 13.49 -9.25 6.48
N SER A 137 13.82 -8.00 6.15
CA SER A 137 13.61 -7.39 4.83
C SER A 137 12.16 -7.41 4.36
N SER A 138 11.20 -7.45 5.30
CA SER A 138 9.76 -7.42 5.02
C SER A 138 9.01 -6.56 6.03
N TRP A 139 7.70 -6.49 5.95
CA TRP A 139 6.85 -5.72 6.84
C TRP A 139 5.98 -6.64 7.68
N GLN A 140 5.77 -6.26 8.94
CA GLN A 140 4.86 -6.92 9.87
C GLN A 140 3.91 -5.86 10.43
N GLY A 141 2.63 -6.21 10.57
CA GLY A 141 1.64 -5.28 11.06
C GLY A 141 0.23 -5.81 11.05
N SER A 142 -0.74 -4.91 10.95
CA SER A 142 -2.15 -5.25 10.77
C SER A 142 -2.77 -4.45 9.63
N VAL A 143 -3.79 -5.04 9.02
CA VAL A 143 -4.67 -4.40 8.04
C VAL A 143 -6.11 -4.57 8.51
N ARG A 144 -6.85 -3.48 8.54
CA ARG A 144 -8.27 -3.48 8.87
C ARG A 144 -9.07 -3.08 7.63
N TRP A 145 -9.98 -3.95 7.24
CA TRP A 145 -10.99 -3.65 6.21
C TRP A 145 -12.14 -2.90 6.88
N LEU A 146 -12.35 -1.64 6.50
CA LEU A 146 -13.22 -0.75 7.25
C LEU A 146 -14.69 -1.08 7.06
N GLU A 147 -15.12 -1.45 5.85
CA GLU A 147 -16.50 -1.79 5.52
C GLU A 147 -16.95 -3.07 6.25
N ALA A 148 -16.09 -4.09 6.28
CA ALA A 148 -16.38 -5.34 7.00
C ALA A 148 -16.09 -5.28 8.50
N LYS A 149 -15.44 -4.21 9.01
CA LYS A 149 -14.97 -4.06 10.39
C LYS A 149 -14.05 -5.22 10.82
N GLU A 150 -13.37 -5.85 9.88
CA GLU A 150 -12.47 -6.97 10.11
C GLU A 150 -11.02 -6.54 10.14
N GLU A 151 -10.23 -7.10 11.06
CA GLU A 151 -8.79 -6.87 11.16
C GLU A 151 -8.03 -8.19 11.04
N ARG A 152 -6.92 -8.15 10.31
CA ARG A 152 -5.99 -9.26 10.15
C ARG A 152 -4.56 -8.79 10.36
N LYS A 153 -3.73 -9.65 10.95
CA LYS A 153 -2.29 -9.43 11.05
C LYS A 153 -1.59 -9.99 9.83
N PHE A 154 -0.53 -9.32 9.39
CA PHE A 154 0.35 -9.80 8.33
C PHE A 154 1.81 -9.82 8.80
N ARG A 155 2.59 -10.76 8.27
CA ARG A 155 4.00 -11.00 8.59
C ARG A 155 4.94 -10.68 7.42
N SER A 156 4.36 -10.35 6.25
CA SER A 156 5.12 -10.00 5.06
C SER A 156 4.30 -9.09 4.14
N VAL A 157 4.99 -8.40 3.24
CA VAL A 157 4.35 -7.60 2.17
C VAL A 157 3.50 -8.48 1.27
N LEU A 158 3.93 -9.72 1.00
CA LEU A 158 3.17 -10.66 0.19
C LEU A 158 1.85 -11.05 0.88
N GLU A 159 1.89 -11.31 2.19
CA GLU A 159 0.68 -11.63 2.96
C GLU A 159 -0.28 -10.42 3.01
N LEU A 160 0.25 -9.20 3.15
CA LEU A 160 -0.56 -7.97 3.04
C LEU A 160 -1.23 -7.88 1.67
N SER A 161 -0.48 -8.08 0.58
CA SER A 161 -1.03 -8.04 -0.78
C SER A 161 -2.15 -9.08 -0.98
N TYR A 162 -1.95 -10.29 -0.47
CA TYR A 162 -2.96 -11.35 -0.52
C TYR A 162 -4.22 -11.00 0.29
N LEU A 163 -4.07 -10.41 1.48
CA LEU A 163 -5.21 -9.97 2.30
C LEU A 163 -6.03 -8.88 1.60
N LEU A 164 -5.37 -7.93 0.94
CA LEU A 164 -6.05 -6.89 0.17
C LEU A 164 -6.82 -7.49 -1.02
N GLU A 165 -6.18 -8.38 -1.78
CA GLU A 165 -6.84 -9.05 -2.92
C GLU A 165 -8.01 -9.91 -2.48
N SER A 166 -7.86 -10.71 -1.41
CA SER A 166 -8.91 -11.58 -0.91
C SER A 166 -10.14 -10.83 -0.41
N ALA A 167 -9.95 -9.63 0.15
CA ALA A 167 -11.07 -8.77 0.54
C ALA A 167 -11.84 -8.25 -0.67
N LEU A 168 -11.17 -7.99 -1.79
CA LEU A 168 -11.79 -7.52 -3.03
C LEU A 168 -12.58 -8.62 -3.76
N ASP A 169 -12.39 -9.89 -3.41
CA ASP A 169 -13.17 -11.02 -3.91
C ASP A 169 -14.48 -11.23 -3.11
N LEU A 170 -14.56 -10.62 -1.93
CA LEU A 170 -15.74 -10.73 -1.07
C LEU A 170 -16.65 -9.51 -1.30
N GLU A 171 -17.92 -9.76 -1.56
CA GLU A 171 -18.89 -8.66 -1.49
C GLU A 171 -19.01 -8.20 -0.03
N PRO A 172 -19.03 -6.87 0.21
CA PRO A 172 -19.28 -6.38 1.56
C PRO A 172 -20.64 -6.92 2.01
N LYS A 173 -20.68 -7.55 3.19
CA LYS A 173 -21.92 -8.04 3.76
C LYS A 173 -22.80 -6.83 4.08
N ASP A 174 -23.87 -6.65 3.31
CA ASP A 174 -24.92 -5.68 3.64
C ASP A 174 -25.51 -6.06 5.01
N GLU A 175 -25.30 -5.21 6.02
CA GLU A 175 -25.92 -5.33 7.37
C GLU A 175 -27.45 -5.05 7.33
N THR A 176 -28.12 -5.21 6.19
CA THR A 176 -29.57 -4.98 6.03
C THR A 176 -30.33 -6.31 5.94
N SER A 177 -30.12 -7.19 6.92
CA SER A 177 -30.96 -8.38 7.09
C SER A 177 -31.10 -8.71 8.57
N VAL A 178 -31.81 -7.86 9.31
CA VAL A 178 -32.53 -8.23 10.56
C VAL A 178 -33.80 -7.40 10.62
#